data_0eaf4cc79cc9c7342e76f6241c02e4aa
#
_entry.id   0eaf4cc79cc9c7342e76f6241c02e4aa
#
_cell.length_a   1.000
_cell.length_b   1.000
_cell.length_c   1.000
_cell.angle_alpha   90.00
_cell.angle_beta   90.00
_cell.angle_gamma   90.00
#
_symmetry.space_group_name_H-M   'P 1'
#
loop_
_entity.id
_entity.type
_entity.pdbx_description
1 polymer ?
#
loop_
_entity_poly.entity_id
_entity_poly.type
_entity_poly.pdbx_seq_one_letter_code
_entity_poly.pdbx_strand_id
1 'polypeptide(L)'
;MSQSPYDGSPEGALVHQGFYNAWIEAAGEVVAEVARLSAQFPVYAVACVGHSLGAALAVHCTADLRQRGIEAVAYTYGQPRVGNDIFSAWYESVDPGSLRVTAYGDIVPHVPPQALDYRFQPTELFLNATGALVVCDASGEDPTCSNGVPVSELDQDAHTQGYFDVVFGACYLA
;
A
#
# COMPACT_ATOMS: atom_id res chain seq x y z
N MET A 1 15.87 3.76 9.15
CA MET A 1 14.65 2.94 9.09
C MET A 1 15.09 1.49 9.02
N SER A 2 14.61 0.66 9.94
CA SER A 2 15.01 -0.75 9.99
C SER A 2 14.13 -1.59 9.08
N GLN A 3 14.75 -2.54 8.37
CA GLN A 3 14.06 -3.57 7.61
C GLN A 3 14.14 -4.91 8.35
N SER A 4 13.15 -5.78 8.13
CA SER A 4 13.12 -7.15 8.62
C SER A 4 12.65 -8.10 7.51
N PRO A 5 13.05 -9.39 7.54
CA PRO A 5 12.49 -10.39 6.65
C PRO A 5 10.96 -10.46 6.80
N TYR A 6 10.26 -10.74 5.69
CA TYR A 6 8.82 -11.01 5.70
C TYR A 6 8.58 -12.53 5.65
N ASP A 7 7.82 -13.05 6.61
CA ASP A 7 7.58 -14.48 6.72
C ASP A 7 6.84 -15.04 5.48
N GLY A 8 7.32 -16.16 4.96
CA GLY A 8 6.73 -16.83 3.81
C GLY A 8 7.05 -16.21 2.45
N SER A 9 7.89 -15.17 2.41
CA SER A 9 8.42 -14.58 1.18
C SER A 9 9.78 -15.20 0.79
N PRO A 10 10.30 -14.95 -0.43
CA PRO A 10 11.64 -15.40 -0.83
C PRO A 10 12.75 -14.84 0.07
N GLU A 11 13.88 -15.55 0.10
CA GLU A 11 15.09 -15.07 0.78
C GLU A 11 15.52 -13.70 0.24
N GLY A 12 15.83 -12.78 1.14
CA GLY A 12 16.18 -11.39 0.80
C GLY A 12 14.99 -10.44 0.66
N ALA A 13 13.77 -10.91 0.71
CA ALA A 13 12.60 -10.02 0.78
C ALA A 13 12.53 -9.36 2.16
N LEU A 14 12.67 -8.03 2.16
CA LEU A 14 12.72 -7.22 3.37
C LEU A 14 11.60 -6.18 3.36
N VAL A 15 11.02 -5.94 4.53
CA VAL A 15 9.96 -4.96 4.74
C VAL A 15 10.30 -3.96 5.84
N HIS A 16 9.64 -2.82 5.86
CA HIS A 16 9.76 -1.85 6.95
C HIS A 16 9.29 -2.47 8.27
N GLN A 17 10.24 -2.65 9.18
CA GLN A 17 10.01 -3.35 10.45
C GLN A 17 8.84 -2.78 11.27
N GLY A 18 8.70 -1.45 11.31
CA GLY A 18 7.62 -0.80 12.07
C GLY A 18 6.24 -1.09 11.49
N PHE A 19 6.08 -1.13 10.16
CA PHE A 19 4.80 -1.48 9.52
C PHE A 19 4.48 -2.96 9.74
N TYR A 20 5.47 -3.82 9.61
CA TYR A 20 5.30 -5.25 9.82
C TYR A 20 4.94 -5.58 11.27
N ASN A 21 5.61 -4.96 12.24
CA ASN A 21 5.28 -5.14 13.66
C ASN A 21 3.84 -4.70 13.96
N ALA A 22 3.42 -3.54 13.44
CA ALA A 22 2.04 -3.06 13.62
C ALA A 22 1.01 -4.01 13.00
N TRP A 23 1.32 -4.63 11.83
CA TRP A 23 0.47 -5.66 11.27
C TRP A 23 0.40 -6.91 12.16
N ILE A 24 1.54 -7.43 12.64
CA ILE A 24 1.60 -8.64 13.47
C ILE A 24 0.74 -8.49 14.74
N GLU A 25 0.70 -7.30 15.33
CA GLU A 25 -0.13 -7.04 16.52
C GLU A 25 -1.63 -7.24 16.25
N ALA A 26 -2.10 -6.91 15.04
CA ALA A 26 -3.52 -7.01 14.65
C ALA A 26 -3.85 -8.31 13.89
N ALA A 27 -2.86 -8.96 13.27
CA ALA A 27 -3.05 -10.03 12.30
C ALA A 27 -3.90 -11.19 12.82
N GLY A 28 -3.69 -11.59 14.08
CA GLY A 28 -4.39 -12.73 14.66
C GLY A 28 -5.91 -12.58 14.65
N GLU A 29 -6.39 -11.43 15.09
CA GLU A 29 -7.83 -11.12 15.15
C GLU A 29 -8.42 -10.89 13.77
N VAL A 30 -7.73 -10.10 12.93
CA VAL A 30 -8.18 -9.77 11.57
C VAL A 30 -8.29 -11.03 10.70
N VAL A 31 -7.25 -11.86 10.68
CA VAL A 31 -7.23 -13.10 9.85
C VAL A 31 -8.30 -14.08 10.32
N ALA A 32 -8.46 -14.27 11.63
CA ALA A 32 -9.49 -15.16 12.16
C ALA A 32 -10.91 -14.72 11.77
N GLU A 33 -11.19 -13.41 11.87
CA GLU A 33 -12.51 -12.88 11.52
C GLU A 33 -12.76 -12.91 10.00
N VAL A 34 -11.76 -12.56 9.18
CA VAL A 34 -11.86 -12.68 7.71
C VAL A 34 -12.11 -14.13 7.30
N ALA A 35 -11.40 -15.10 7.88
CA ALA A 35 -11.60 -16.52 7.59
C ALA A 35 -13.02 -16.98 7.95
N ARG A 36 -13.53 -16.55 9.12
CA ARG A 36 -14.89 -16.83 9.56
C ARG A 36 -15.94 -16.24 8.59
N LEU A 37 -15.77 -14.97 8.21
CA LEU A 37 -16.69 -14.30 7.28
C LEU A 37 -16.62 -14.88 5.87
N SER A 38 -15.45 -15.21 5.36
CA SER A 38 -15.29 -15.86 4.05
C SER A 38 -15.96 -17.23 4.00
N ALA A 39 -15.93 -17.98 5.09
CA ALA A 39 -16.65 -19.25 5.19
C ALA A 39 -18.17 -19.06 5.24
N GLN A 40 -18.64 -17.99 5.90
CA GLN A 40 -20.06 -17.66 6.00
C GLN A 40 -20.62 -17.05 4.70
N PHE A 41 -19.80 -16.29 3.97
CA PHE A 41 -20.17 -15.55 2.78
C PHE A 41 -19.24 -15.84 1.60
N PRO A 42 -19.21 -17.07 1.07
CA PRO A 42 -18.19 -17.51 0.09
C PRO A 42 -18.27 -16.82 -1.29
N VAL A 43 -19.32 -16.03 -1.54
CA VAL A 43 -19.51 -15.31 -2.81
C VAL A 43 -18.94 -13.88 -2.78
N TYR A 44 -18.49 -13.40 -1.62
CA TYR A 44 -17.92 -12.07 -1.50
C TYR A 44 -16.40 -12.11 -1.61
N ALA A 45 -15.86 -11.11 -2.32
CA ALA A 45 -14.42 -10.88 -2.37
C ALA A 45 -13.94 -10.12 -1.12
N VAL A 46 -12.70 -10.36 -0.72
CA VAL A 46 -12.04 -9.62 0.38
C VAL A 46 -11.20 -8.49 -0.22
N ALA A 47 -11.36 -7.28 0.30
CA ALA A 47 -10.50 -6.16 -0.04
C ALA A 47 -9.87 -5.57 1.24
N CYS A 48 -8.54 -5.44 1.25
CA CYS A 48 -7.80 -4.70 2.26
C CYS A 48 -7.65 -3.26 1.76
N VAL A 49 -8.29 -2.31 2.42
CA VAL A 49 -8.31 -0.90 2.00
C VAL A 49 -7.65 -0.04 3.06
N GLY A 50 -6.75 0.86 2.67
CA GLY A 50 -6.07 1.71 3.62
C GLY A 50 -5.50 2.99 3.05
N HIS A 51 -5.32 3.99 3.92
CA HIS A 51 -4.63 5.25 3.64
C HIS A 51 -3.40 5.39 4.52
N SER A 52 -2.31 5.96 4.02
CA SER A 52 -1.10 6.25 4.79
C SER A 52 -0.50 5.00 5.44
N LEU A 53 -0.27 5.00 6.75
CA LEU A 53 0.11 3.80 7.52
C LEU A 53 -0.88 2.65 7.29
N GLY A 54 -2.18 2.92 7.26
CA GLY A 54 -3.21 1.90 6.98
C GLY A 54 -3.07 1.29 5.59
N ALA A 55 -2.51 2.01 4.61
CA ALA A 55 -2.19 1.48 3.29
C ALA A 55 -1.02 0.46 3.36
N ALA A 56 0.01 0.74 4.15
CA ALA A 56 1.09 -0.22 4.41
C ALA A 56 0.56 -1.49 5.12
N LEU A 57 -0.36 -1.31 6.08
CA LEU A 57 -1.01 -2.44 6.76
C LEU A 57 -1.91 -3.24 5.80
N ALA A 58 -2.59 -2.59 4.85
CA ALA A 58 -3.39 -3.26 3.83
C ALA A 58 -2.54 -4.16 2.92
N VAL A 59 -1.32 -3.75 2.56
CA VAL A 59 -0.36 -4.59 1.84
C VAL A 59 -0.01 -5.84 2.65
N HIS A 60 0.33 -5.70 3.93
CA HIS A 60 0.64 -6.84 4.80
C HIS A 60 -0.58 -7.75 5.01
N CYS A 61 -1.78 -7.16 5.21
CA CYS A 61 -3.04 -7.88 5.33
C CYS A 61 -3.29 -8.76 4.10
N THR A 62 -3.20 -8.18 2.91
CA THR A 62 -3.44 -8.92 1.66
C THR A 62 -2.43 -10.03 1.47
N ALA A 63 -1.14 -9.76 1.70
CA ALA A 63 -0.09 -10.76 1.60
C ALA A 63 -0.32 -11.95 2.55
N ASP A 64 -0.66 -11.69 3.81
CA ASP A 64 -0.91 -12.72 4.82
C ASP A 64 -2.17 -13.55 4.50
N LEU A 65 -3.26 -12.90 4.09
CA LEU A 65 -4.48 -13.59 3.67
C LEU A 65 -4.24 -14.52 2.46
N ARG A 66 -3.52 -14.03 1.46
CA ARG A 66 -3.19 -14.82 0.27
C ARG A 66 -2.27 -15.99 0.55
N GLN A 67 -1.30 -15.84 1.44
CA GLN A 67 -0.45 -16.96 1.91
C GLN A 67 -1.27 -18.06 2.62
N ARG A 68 -2.41 -17.69 3.20
CA ARG A 68 -3.36 -18.62 3.85
C ARG A 68 -4.41 -19.19 2.88
N GLY A 69 -4.32 -18.87 1.58
CA GLY A 69 -5.25 -19.32 0.56
C GLY A 69 -6.59 -18.58 0.55
N ILE A 70 -6.67 -17.41 1.19
CA ILE A 70 -7.84 -16.52 1.15
C ILE A 70 -7.62 -15.49 0.05
N GLU A 71 -8.47 -15.49 -0.98
CA GLU A 71 -8.43 -14.51 -2.06
C GLU A 71 -8.73 -13.10 -1.51
N ALA A 72 -7.78 -12.20 -1.66
CA ALA A 72 -7.87 -10.82 -1.22
C ALA A 72 -7.15 -9.90 -2.22
N VAL A 73 -7.52 -8.61 -2.24
CA VAL A 73 -6.89 -7.59 -3.08
C VAL A 73 -6.67 -6.32 -2.25
N ALA A 74 -5.58 -5.60 -2.49
CA ALA A 74 -5.32 -4.33 -1.83
C ALA A 74 -5.74 -3.13 -2.69
N TYR A 75 -6.42 -2.17 -2.07
CA TYR A 75 -6.64 -0.82 -2.61
C TYR A 75 -6.09 0.20 -1.63
N THR A 76 -5.03 0.89 -2.05
CA THR A 76 -4.27 1.75 -1.14
C THR A 76 -4.24 3.20 -1.62
N TYR A 77 -4.20 4.14 -0.68
CA TYR A 77 -4.18 5.58 -0.93
C TYR A 77 -3.03 6.20 -0.15
N GLY A 78 -2.20 7.01 -0.80
CA GLY A 78 -1.05 7.63 -0.14
C GLY A 78 -0.13 6.62 0.55
N GLN A 79 0.05 5.45 -0.07
CA GLN A 79 0.85 4.36 0.48
C GLN A 79 2.33 4.76 0.54
N PRO A 80 3.03 4.58 1.68
CA PRO A 80 4.49 4.61 1.72
C PRO A 80 5.07 3.36 1.08
N ARG A 81 6.37 3.36 0.72
CA ARG A 81 7.07 2.15 0.30
C ARG A 81 7.15 1.15 1.46
N VAL A 82 6.74 -0.09 1.21
CA VAL A 82 6.59 -1.12 2.26
C VAL A 82 7.81 -2.01 2.37
N GLY A 83 8.46 -2.35 1.28
CA GLY A 83 9.58 -3.27 1.26
C GLY A 83 10.59 -2.98 0.15
N ASN A 84 11.58 -3.86 0.02
CA ASN A 84 12.59 -3.78 -1.02
C ASN A 84 12.07 -4.34 -2.36
N ASP A 85 12.92 -4.35 -3.39
CA ASP A 85 12.59 -4.84 -4.74
C ASP A 85 12.16 -6.31 -4.74
N ILE A 86 12.82 -7.16 -3.94
CA ILE A 86 12.50 -8.59 -3.83
C ILE A 86 11.10 -8.77 -3.21
N PHE A 87 10.79 -8.03 -2.15
CA PHE A 87 9.45 -8.04 -1.56
C PHE A 87 8.40 -7.54 -2.54
N SER A 88 8.67 -6.44 -3.24
CA SER A 88 7.72 -5.83 -4.18
C SER A 88 7.41 -6.75 -5.36
N ALA A 89 8.41 -7.40 -5.93
CA ALA A 89 8.22 -8.39 -7.01
C ALA A 89 7.47 -9.65 -6.53
N TRP A 90 7.76 -10.12 -5.33
CA TRP A 90 7.03 -11.23 -4.73
C TRP A 90 5.56 -10.84 -4.46
N TYR A 91 5.33 -9.67 -3.87
CA TYR A 91 3.98 -9.17 -3.59
C TYR A 91 3.14 -9.06 -4.86
N GLU A 92 3.69 -8.51 -5.94
CA GLU A 92 3.01 -8.48 -7.25
C GLU A 92 2.60 -9.88 -7.72
N SER A 93 3.44 -10.89 -7.47
CA SER A 93 3.12 -12.27 -7.86
C SER A 93 1.97 -12.87 -7.05
N VAL A 94 1.77 -12.43 -5.80
CA VAL A 94 0.69 -12.94 -4.93
C VAL A 94 -0.58 -12.09 -5.02
N ASP A 95 -0.47 -10.81 -5.33
CA ASP A 95 -1.61 -9.89 -5.54
C ASP A 95 -1.43 -9.01 -6.80
N PRO A 96 -1.56 -9.58 -8.01
CA PRO A 96 -1.45 -8.83 -9.26
C PRO A 96 -2.63 -7.84 -9.49
N GLY A 97 -3.67 -7.90 -8.67
CA GLY A 97 -4.84 -7.03 -8.75
C GLY A 97 -4.77 -5.79 -7.84
N SER A 98 -3.72 -5.67 -7.05
CA SER A 98 -3.49 -4.53 -6.16
C SER A 98 -3.42 -3.21 -6.92
N LEU A 99 -4.08 -2.18 -6.40
CA LEU A 99 -4.05 -0.82 -6.94
C LEU A 99 -3.61 0.17 -5.87
N ARG A 100 -2.60 0.96 -6.20
CA ARG A 100 -2.04 1.99 -5.35
C ARG A 100 -2.35 3.36 -5.92
N VAL A 101 -3.24 4.12 -5.26
CA VAL A 101 -3.58 5.49 -5.65
C VAL A 101 -2.62 6.46 -4.98
N THR A 102 -1.99 7.33 -5.77
CA THR A 102 -1.15 8.44 -5.31
C THR A 102 -1.70 9.76 -5.81
N ALA A 103 -1.43 10.85 -5.11
CA ALA A 103 -1.86 12.19 -5.49
C ALA A 103 -0.66 13.11 -5.71
N TYR A 104 -0.81 14.07 -6.63
CA TYR A 104 0.20 15.10 -6.88
C TYR A 104 0.52 15.85 -5.59
N GLY A 105 1.81 15.97 -5.31
CA GLY A 105 2.31 16.68 -4.14
C GLY A 105 2.28 15.89 -2.83
N ASP A 106 1.67 14.70 -2.78
CA ASP A 106 1.69 13.88 -1.56
C ASP A 106 3.12 13.42 -1.23
N ILE A 107 3.63 13.82 -0.05
CA ILE A 107 4.98 13.47 0.41
C ILE A 107 5.12 11.99 0.82
N VAL A 108 4.04 11.33 1.27
CA VAL A 108 4.10 9.99 1.86
C VAL A 108 4.53 8.90 0.86
N PRO A 109 4.12 8.90 -0.42
CA PRO A 109 4.66 7.98 -1.42
C PRO A 109 6.17 8.10 -1.66
N HIS A 110 6.80 9.19 -1.22
CA HIS A 110 8.25 9.37 -1.35
C HIS A 110 9.06 8.78 -0.18
N VAL A 111 8.39 8.26 0.85
CA VAL A 111 9.04 7.67 2.02
C VAL A 111 8.62 6.22 2.24
N PRO A 112 9.51 5.36 2.74
CA PRO A 112 10.96 5.53 2.80
C PRO A 112 11.58 5.75 1.42
N PRO A 113 12.73 6.47 1.32
CA PRO A 113 13.32 6.78 0.02
C PRO A 113 13.95 5.52 -0.63
N GLN A 114 14.00 5.50 -1.96
CA GLN A 114 14.63 4.43 -2.75
C GLN A 114 16.11 4.21 -2.38
N ALA A 115 16.81 5.25 -1.94
CA ALA A 115 18.20 5.19 -1.50
C ALA A 115 18.43 4.27 -0.27
N LEU A 116 17.36 3.94 0.46
CA LEU A 116 17.37 2.99 1.58
C LEU A 116 16.85 1.60 1.16
N ASP A 117 16.92 1.28 -0.12
CA ASP A 117 16.51 0.00 -0.71
C ASP A 117 15.02 -0.32 -0.53
N TYR A 118 14.15 0.70 -0.67
CA TYR A 118 12.71 0.51 -0.73
C TYR A 118 12.21 0.70 -2.16
N ARG A 119 11.23 -0.12 -2.56
CA ARG A 119 10.56 -0.07 -3.87
C ARG A 119 9.06 -0.28 -3.72
N PHE A 120 8.32 0.29 -4.66
CA PHE A 120 6.91 0.00 -4.79
C PHE A 120 6.66 -1.23 -5.65
N GLN A 121 5.56 -1.92 -5.33
CA GLN A 121 4.90 -2.82 -6.27
C GLN A 121 4.08 -2.01 -7.30
N PRO A 122 3.86 -2.48 -8.53
CA PRO A 122 2.84 -1.95 -9.42
C PRO A 122 1.44 -2.39 -8.91
N THR A 123 0.31 -1.83 -9.33
CA THR A 123 0.11 -0.78 -10.31
C THR A 123 -0.20 0.53 -9.61
N GLU A 124 0.40 1.61 -10.09
CA GLU A 124 0.09 2.95 -9.60
C GLU A 124 -1.00 3.61 -10.44
N LEU A 125 -1.96 4.23 -9.77
CA LEU A 125 -2.94 5.15 -10.32
C LEU A 125 -2.66 6.54 -9.77
N PHE A 126 -2.16 7.44 -10.59
CA PHE A 126 -1.71 8.76 -10.18
C PHE A 126 -2.75 9.85 -10.47
N LEU A 127 -3.20 10.55 -9.44
CA LEU A 127 -3.97 11.79 -9.55
C LEU A 127 -2.99 12.93 -9.80
N ASN A 128 -2.90 13.40 -11.03
CA ASN A 128 -1.96 14.45 -11.41
C ASN A 128 -2.41 15.84 -10.92
N ALA A 129 -1.60 16.88 -11.17
CA ALA A 129 -1.87 18.26 -10.73
C ALA A 129 -3.19 18.86 -11.26
N THR A 130 -3.81 18.26 -12.27
CA THR A 130 -5.13 18.67 -12.78
C THR A 130 -6.29 17.86 -12.21
N GLY A 131 -6.01 16.90 -11.31
CA GLY A 131 -6.99 15.95 -10.77
C GLY A 131 -7.35 14.82 -11.72
N ALA A 132 -6.67 14.69 -12.86
CA ALA A 132 -6.90 13.57 -13.78
C ALA A 132 -6.17 12.32 -13.29
N LEU A 133 -6.86 11.17 -13.38
CA LEU A 133 -6.29 9.87 -13.03
C LEU A 133 -5.47 9.33 -14.21
N VAL A 134 -4.21 8.98 -13.94
CA VAL A 134 -3.26 8.41 -14.90
C VAL A 134 -2.87 7.01 -14.44
N VAL A 135 -2.90 6.04 -15.33
CA VAL A 135 -2.34 4.71 -15.09
C VAL A 135 -0.85 4.77 -15.42
N CYS A 136 -0.01 4.50 -14.43
CA CYS A 136 1.44 4.53 -14.57
C CYS A 136 1.97 3.23 -15.20
N ASP A 137 3.26 3.22 -15.53
CA ASP A 137 3.89 2.01 -16.03
C ASP A 137 4.00 0.91 -14.95
N ALA A 138 4.37 -0.30 -15.37
CA ALA A 138 4.45 -1.45 -14.48
C ALA A 138 5.75 -1.49 -13.64
N SER A 139 6.54 -0.42 -13.61
CA SER A 139 7.79 -0.39 -12.81
C SER A 139 7.54 -0.22 -11.31
N GLY A 140 6.37 0.30 -10.93
CA GLY A 140 6.07 0.77 -9.57
C GLY A 140 6.73 2.11 -9.22
N GLU A 141 7.69 2.59 -10.01
CA GLU A 141 8.47 3.81 -9.77
C GLU A 141 8.50 4.72 -11.02
N ASP A 142 7.39 4.79 -11.77
CA ASP A 142 7.26 5.57 -13.00
C ASP A 142 7.65 7.04 -12.79
N PRO A 143 8.69 7.54 -13.50
CA PRO A 143 9.14 8.92 -13.37
C PRO A 143 8.16 9.95 -13.94
N THR A 144 7.12 9.52 -14.64
CA THR A 144 6.05 10.39 -15.17
C THR A 144 4.85 10.49 -14.24
N CYS A 145 4.85 9.73 -13.14
CA CYS A 145 3.83 9.68 -12.11
C CYS A 145 4.32 10.30 -10.78
N SER A 146 3.88 9.80 -9.63
CA SER A 146 4.23 10.41 -8.35
C SER A 146 5.73 10.52 -8.12
N ASN A 147 6.51 9.51 -8.55
CA ASN A 147 7.97 9.51 -8.39
C ASN A 147 8.68 10.64 -9.16
N GLY A 148 8.04 11.25 -10.17
CA GLY A 148 8.56 12.38 -10.93
C GLY A 148 8.20 13.76 -10.35
N VAL A 149 7.38 13.84 -9.30
CA VAL A 149 7.00 15.12 -8.67
C VAL A 149 8.23 15.71 -7.96
N PRO A 150 8.60 16.99 -8.28
CA PRO A 150 9.75 17.62 -7.64
C PRO A 150 9.59 17.70 -6.12
N VAL A 151 10.66 17.46 -5.36
CA VAL A 151 10.65 17.52 -3.89
C VAL A 151 10.16 18.88 -3.37
N SER A 152 10.40 19.97 -4.11
CA SER A 152 9.93 21.31 -3.76
C SER A 152 8.40 21.49 -3.87
N GLU A 153 7.71 20.54 -4.48
CA GLU A 153 6.25 20.55 -4.68
C GLU A 153 5.54 19.52 -3.80
N LEU A 154 6.30 18.82 -2.94
CA LEU A 154 5.75 17.88 -1.98
C LEU A 154 5.21 18.59 -0.74
N ASP A 155 4.00 18.20 -0.34
CA ASP A 155 3.28 18.83 0.78
C ASP A 155 2.59 17.76 1.63
N GLN A 156 2.51 18.01 2.93
CA GLN A 156 1.78 17.16 3.85
C GLN A 156 0.26 17.33 3.73
N ASP A 157 -0.23 18.51 3.34
CA ASP A 157 -1.66 18.74 3.14
C ASP A 157 -2.19 17.92 1.96
N ALA A 158 -1.40 17.73 0.90
CA ALA A 158 -1.76 16.86 -0.21
C ALA A 158 -2.00 15.41 0.22
N HIS A 159 -1.31 14.95 1.28
CA HIS A 159 -1.52 13.62 1.85
C HIS A 159 -2.93 13.41 2.41
N THR A 160 -3.54 14.45 2.98
CA THR A 160 -4.85 14.36 3.64
C THR A 160 -6.00 14.89 2.79
N GLN A 161 -5.72 15.67 1.74
CA GLN A 161 -6.73 16.37 0.95
C GLN A 161 -6.66 16.07 -0.55
N GLY A 162 -5.62 15.39 -1.01
CA GLY A 162 -5.34 15.16 -2.43
C GLY A 162 -6.14 14.03 -3.09
N TYR A 163 -7.02 13.34 -2.38
CA TYR A 163 -7.65 12.10 -2.84
C TYR A 163 -9.16 12.28 -3.07
N PHE A 164 -9.58 12.52 -4.32
CA PHE A 164 -11.00 12.53 -4.74
C PHE A 164 -11.91 13.44 -3.91
N ASP A 165 -11.42 14.61 -3.49
CA ASP A 165 -12.14 15.56 -2.62
C ASP A 165 -12.51 15.01 -1.23
N VAL A 166 -11.90 13.90 -0.83
CA VAL A 166 -12.05 13.34 0.52
C VAL A 166 -10.96 13.90 1.43
N VAL A 167 -11.36 14.46 2.58
CA VAL A 167 -10.44 14.91 3.62
C VAL A 167 -10.24 13.79 4.64
N PHE A 168 -9.05 13.19 4.65
CA PHE A 168 -8.70 12.17 5.63
C PHE A 168 -8.37 12.79 6.99
N GLY A 169 -8.82 12.16 8.07
CA GLY A 169 -8.55 12.61 9.44
C GLY A 169 -9.51 13.67 9.97
N ALA A 170 -10.45 14.16 9.18
CA ALA A 170 -11.54 14.98 9.66
C ALA A 170 -12.65 14.08 10.23
N CYS A 171 -12.74 14.00 11.57
CA CYS A 171 -13.90 13.43 12.22
C CYS A 171 -15.00 14.48 12.23
N TYR A 172 -15.96 14.39 11.33
CA TYR A 172 -17.18 15.16 11.45
C TYR A 172 -18.05 14.48 12.54
N LEU A 173 -18.13 15.13 13.71
CA LEU A 173 -19.18 14.78 14.68
C LEU A 173 -20.52 15.18 14.04
N ALA A 174 -21.29 14.19 13.63
CA ALA A 174 -22.66 14.39 13.18
C ALA A 174 -23.58 14.71 14.36
#